data_0ee900959eb7e5e49f37562ca90a7e6e
#
_entry.id   0ee900959eb7e5e49f37562ca90a7e6e
#
_cell.length_a   1.000
_cell.length_b   1.000
_cell.length_c   1.000
_cell.angle_alpha   90.00
_cell.angle_beta   90.00
_cell.angle_gamma   90.00
#
_symmetry.space_group_name_H-M   'P 1'
#
loop_
_entity.id
_entity.type
_entity.pdbx_description
1 polymer ?
#
loop_
_entity_poly.entity_id
_entity_poly.type
_entity_poly.pdbx_seq_one_letter_code
_entity_poly.pdbx_strand_id
1 'polypeptide(L)'
;MRFGCCGSLVAQNPDKTGVEIVEKIAQYGYDYIELPLAEMMRLSDADFAALCKRVERSGIRCEACNNFFPGRIRLTGPDVDEQAIRAYYAKALERAATLGVKSI
;
A
#
# COMPACT_ATOMS: atom_id res chain seq x y z
N MET A 1 19.12 13.89 -3.92
CA MET A 1 18.12 13.03 -4.63
C MET A 1 17.67 11.94 -3.68
N ARG A 2 16.40 11.60 -3.71
CA ARG A 2 15.82 10.55 -2.85
C ARG A 2 15.40 9.35 -3.70
N PHE A 3 15.65 8.15 -3.22
CA PHE A 3 15.31 6.91 -3.92
C PHE A 3 14.34 6.08 -3.10
N GLY A 4 13.24 5.69 -3.73
CA GLY A 4 12.26 4.76 -3.18
C GLY A 4 12.39 3.35 -3.75
N CYS A 5 11.90 2.37 -3.02
CA CYS A 5 11.78 0.99 -3.49
C CYS A 5 10.32 0.58 -3.56
N CYS A 6 9.91 0.03 -4.70
CA CYS A 6 8.57 -0.53 -4.87
C CYS A 6 8.49 -1.92 -4.22
N GLY A 7 7.81 -2.02 -3.09
CA GLY A 7 7.69 -3.26 -2.32
C GLY A 7 7.03 -4.38 -3.10
N SER A 8 6.00 -4.09 -3.91
CA SER A 8 5.30 -5.13 -4.68
C SER A 8 6.17 -5.81 -5.74
N LEU A 9 7.18 -5.10 -6.28
CA LEU A 9 8.10 -5.67 -7.28
C LEU A 9 9.10 -6.65 -6.67
N VAL A 10 9.42 -6.48 -5.40
CA VAL A 10 10.39 -7.31 -4.69
C VAL A 10 9.74 -8.23 -3.65
N ALA A 11 8.41 -8.21 -3.58
CA ALA A 11 7.62 -9.03 -2.67
C ALA A 11 7.82 -10.52 -2.94
N GLN A 12 8.06 -11.28 -1.87
CA GLN A 12 8.25 -12.74 -1.90
C GLN A 12 6.99 -13.47 -1.44
N ASN A 13 6.17 -12.84 -0.60
CA ASN A 13 4.94 -13.44 -0.10
C ASN A 13 3.79 -13.38 -1.11
N PRO A 14 2.84 -14.33 -1.03
CA PRO A 14 1.66 -14.37 -1.91
C PRO A 14 0.76 -13.13 -1.83
N ASP A 15 0.79 -12.40 -0.70
CA ASP A 15 0.01 -11.17 -0.53
C ASP A 15 0.53 -9.99 -1.36
N LYS A 16 1.74 -10.11 -1.91
CA LYS A 16 2.37 -9.12 -2.79
C LYS A 16 2.50 -7.71 -2.22
N THR A 17 2.42 -7.57 -0.90
CA THR A 17 2.58 -6.25 -0.25
C THR A 17 4.04 -5.80 -0.20
N GLY A 18 4.97 -6.74 -0.05
CA GLY A 18 6.39 -6.44 0.14
C GLY A 18 6.74 -6.03 1.57
N VAL A 19 5.78 -6.11 2.49
CA VAL A 19 6.02 -5.74 3.90
C VAL A 19 7.01 -6.68 4.58
N GLU A 20 7.11 -7.93 4.12
CA GLU A 20 8.00 -8.94 4.68
C GLU A 20 9.49 -8.63 4.49
N ILE A 21 9.82 -7.75 3.55
CA ILE A 21 11.20 -7.37 3.27
C ILE A 21 11.49 -5.89 3.57
N VAL A 22 10.59 -5.21 4.28
CA VAL A 22 10.74 -3.78 4.57
C VAL A 22 12.04 -3.47 5.33
N GLU A 23 12.45 -4.35 6.23
CA GLU A 23 13.71 -4.20 6.98
C GLU A 23 14.93 -4.27 6.06
N LYS A 24 14.91 -5.17 5.07
CA LYS A 24 15.97 -5.26 4.06
C LYS A 24 16.04 -3.99 3.21
N ILE A 25 14.89 -3.49 2.77
CA ILE A 25 14.81 -2.25 2.00
C ILE A 25 15.43 -1.09 2.79
N ALA A 26 15.10 -1.00 4.09
CA ALA A 26 15.69 0.00 4.99
C ALA A 26 17.22 -0.15 5.09
N GLN A 27 17.73 -1.38 5.22
CA GLN A 27 19.17 -1.67 5.31
C GLN A 27 19.94 -1.30 4.03
N TYR A 28 19.30 -1.39 2.86
CA TYR A 28 19.93 -1.01 1.59
C TYR A 28 20.03 0.50 1.37
N GLY A 29 19.51 1.30 2.32
CA GLY A 29 19.65 2.75 2.28
C GLY A 29 18.66 3.48 1.38
N TYR A 30 17.54 2.86 1.03
CA TYR A 30 16.44 3.56 0.37
C TYR A 30 15.82 4.60 1.31
N ASP A 31 15.38 5.72 0.75
CA ASP A 31 14.80 6.83 1.51
C ASP A 31 13.34 6.59 1.89
N TYR A 32 12.63 5.81 1.10
CA TYR A 32 11.22 5.45 1.35
C TYR A 32 10.84 4.15 0.63
N ILE A 33 9.72 3.58 1.06
CA ILE A 33 9.09 2.43 0.39
C ILE A 33 7.78 2.86 -0.25
N GLU A 34 7.46 2.24 -1.39
CA GLU A 34 6.16 2.31 -2.04
C GLU A 34 5.44 0.97 -1.85
N LEU A 35 4.20 0.99 -1.36
CA LEU A 35 3.40 -0.20 -1.13
C LEU A 35 2.13 -0.22 -2.01
N PRO A 36 1.67 -1.42 -2.42
CA PRO A 36 0.50 -1.56 -3.27
C PRO A 36 -0.79 -1.38 -2.46
N LEU A 37 -1.55 -0.32 -2.74
CA LEU A 37 -2.73 0.03 -1.96
C LEU A 37 -3.86 -0.99 -2.11
N ALA A 38 -4.12 -1.49 -3.32
CA ALA A 38 -5.16 -2.48 -3.57
C ALA A 38 -4.94 -3.78 -2.78
N GLU A 39 -3.69 -4.23 -2.66
CA GLU A 39 -3.32 -5.39 -1.88
C GLU A 39 -3.47 -5.12 -0.38
N MET A 40 -3.04 -3.96 0.09
CA MET A 40 -3.23 -3.55 1.49
C MET A 40 -4.71 -3.45 1.88
N MET A 41 -5.58 -3.07 0.94
CA MET A 41 -7.03 -3.03 1.16
C MET A 41 -7.67 -4.41 1.37
N ARG A 42 -7.00 -5.49 0.95
CA ARG A 42 -7.45 -6.88 1.17
C ARG A 42 -7.19 -7.38 2.59
N LEU A 43 -6.30 -6.72 3.31
CA LEU A 43 -5.95 -7.09 4.69
C LEU A 43 -7.12 -6.78 5.64
N SER A 44 -7.28 -7.60 6.67
CA SER A 44 -8.13 -7.26 7.81
C SER A 44 -7.61 -5.98 8.49
N ASP A 45 -8.43 -5.35 9.31
CA ASP A 45 -7.99 -4.17 10.05
C ASP A 45 -6.83 -4.51 11.02
N ALA A 46 -6.85 -5.72 11.60
CA ALA A 46 -5.78 -6.20 12.48
C ALA A 46 -4.48 -6.44 11.70
N ASP A 47 -4.54 -7.06 10.51
CA ASP A 47 -3.36 -7.30 9.68
C ASP A 47 -2.79 -6.00 9.13
N PHE A 48 -3.66 -5.06 8.74
CA PHE A 48 -3.23 -3.74 8.33
C PHE A 48 -2.54 -2.97 9.47
N ALA A 49 -3.08 -3.03 10.69
CA ALA A 49 -2.44 -2.44 11.86
C ALA A 49 -1.07 -3.06 12.15
N ALA A 50 -0.94 -4.38 11.98
CA ALA A 50 0.35 -5.07 12.12
C ALA A 50 1.37 -4.62 11.06
N LEU A 51 0.92 -4.45 9.80
CA LEU A 51 1.73 -3.91 8.72
C LEU A 51 2.24 -2.50 9.06
N CYS A 52 1.36 -1.62 9.53
CA CYS A 52 1.75 -0.25 9.92
C CYS A 52 2.82 -0.25 11.01
N LYS A 53 2.66 -1.07 12.04
CA LYS A 53 3.65 -1.21 13.12
C LYS A 53 4.98 -1.73 12.60
N ARG A 54 4.98 -2.67 11.67
CA ARG A 54 6.20 -3.22 11.10
C ARG A 54 6.96 -2.19 10.27
N VAL A 55 6.25 -1.43 9.43
CA VAL A 55 6.85 -0.32 8.68
C VAL A 55 7.45 0.72 9.63
N GLU A 56 6.71 1.12 10.67
CA GLU A 56 7.19 2.07 11.67
C GLU A 56 8.47 1.60 12.37
N ARG A 57 8.51 0.33 12.81
CA ARG A 57 9.69 -0.25 13.48
C ARG A 57 10.90 -0.39 12.58
N SER A 58 10.72 -0.52 11.28
CA SER A 58 11.82 -0.64 10.32
C SER A 58 12.62 0.64 10.15
N GLY A 59 12.05 1.79 10.54
CA GLY A 59 12.66 3.10 10.37
C GLY A 59 12.53 3.72 8.99
N ILE A 60 12.05 2.96 7.98
CA ILE A 60 11.73 3.49 6.66
C ILE A 60 10.25 3.92 6.61
N ARG A 61 9.94 4.95 5.84
CA ARG A 61 8.57 5.44 5.69
C ARG A 61 7.95 4.95 4.40
N CYS A 62 6.66 4.62 4.44
CA CYS A 62 5.86 4.45 3.24
C CYS A 62 5.34 5.82 2.80
N GLU A 63 5.99 6.43 1.81
CA GLU A 63 5.62 7.76 1.33
C GLU A 63 4.79 7.74 0.05
N ALA A 64 4.73 6.60 -0.62
CA ALA A 64 3.98 6.42 -1.84
C ALA A 64 3.20 5.11 -1.84
N CYS A 65 2.10 5.09 -2.57
CA CYS A 65 1.35 3.88 -2.90
C CYS A 65 1.13 3.79 -4.41
N ASN A 66 1.05 2.57 -4.89
CA ASN A 66 0.59 2.28 -6.25
C ASN A 66 -0.67 1.39 -6.23
N ASN A 67 -1.19 1.03 -7.41
CA ASN A 67 -2.35 0.14 -7.55
C ASN A 67 -3.54 0.58 -6.69
N PHE A 68 -4.06 1.78 -6.95
CA PHE A 68 -5.14 2.34 -6.13
C PHE A 68 -6.39 1.45 -6.15
N PHE A 69 -6.90 1.13 -7.35
CA PHE A 69 -8.10 0.32 -7.51
C PHE A 69 -7.76 -1.13 -7.88
N PRO A 70 -8.38 -2.12 -7.22
CA PRO A 70 -8.26 -3.51 -7.66
C PRO A 70 -9.03 -3.72 -8.97
N GLY A 71 -8.56 -4.65 -9.80
CA GLY A 71 -9.17 -4.92 -11.11
C GLY A 71 -10.64 -5.34 -11.08
N ARG A 72 -11.19 -5.75 -9.93
CA ARG A 72 -12.60 -6.07 -9.73
C ARG A 72 -13.52 -4.84 -9.70
N ILE A 73 -12.99 -3.65 -9.46
CA ILE A 73 -13.76 -2.40 -9.47
C ILE A 73 -13.69 -1.79 -10.86
N ARG A 74 -14.83 -1.75 -11.54
CA ARG A 74 -14.95 -1.11 -12.86
C ARG A 74 -15.08 0.39 -12.69
N LEU A 75 -14.19 1.13 -13.36
CA LEU A 75 -14.19 2.60 -13.35
C LEU A 75 -14.89 3.20 -14.56
N THR A 76 -15.06 2.41 -15.62
CA THR A 76 -15.69 2.83 -16.88
C THR A 76 -16.57 1.72 -17.43
N GLY A 77 -17.53 2.09 -18.29
CA GLY A 77 -18.43 1.13 -18.95
C GLY A 77 -19.75 0.93 -18.22
N PRO A 78 -20.60 -0.02 -18.70
CA PRO A 78 -21.96 -0.18 -18.20
C PRO A 78 -22.06 -0.75 -16.78
N ASP A 79 -21.01 -1.43 -16.31
CA ASP A 79 -20.98 -2.11 -14.99
C ASP A 79 -20.34 -1.25 -13.90
N VAL A 80 -20.32 0.07 -14.09
CA VAL A 80 -19.78 1.02 -13.08
C VAL A 80 -20.75 1.14 -11.91
N ASP A 81 -20.23 0.88 -10.72
CA ASP A 81 -20.94 1.10 -9.45
C ASP A 81 -20.28 2.26 -8.70
N GLU A 82 -20.85 3.45 -8.84
CA GLU A 82 -20.31 4.66 -8.21
C GLU A 82 -20.30 4.58 -6.68
N GLN A 83 -21.29 3.92 -6.10
CA GLN A 83 -21.36 3.78 -4.64
C GLN A 83 -20.23 2.88 -4.11
N ALA A 84 -19.97 1.76 -4.81
CA ALA A 84 -18.85 0.87 -4.48
C ALA A 84 -17.50 1.59 -4.65
N ILE A 85 -17.35 2.39 -5.71
CA ILE A 85 -16.14 3.21 -5.93
C ILE A 85 -15.93 4.18 -4.77
N ARG A 86 -16.97 4.93 -4.38
CA ARG A 86 -16.90 5.90 -3.28
C ARG A 86 -16.56 5.25 -1.95
N ALA A 87 -17.21 4.13 -1.62
CA ALA A 87 -16.93 3.39 -0.40
C ALA A 87 -15.49 2.87 -0.36
N TYR A 88 -15.00 2.35 -1.48
CA TYR A 88 -13.64 1.86 -1.59
C TYR A 88 -12.61 2.97 -1.42
N TYR A 89 -12.71 4.05 -2.20
CA TYR A 89 -11.68 5.07 -2.15
C TYR A 89 -11.63 5.79 -0.80
N ALA A 90 -12.76 5.98 -0.14
CA ALA A 90 -12.79 6.59 1.19
C ALA A 90 -11.95 5.77 2.20
N LYS A 91 -12.15 4.44 2.24
CA LYS A 91 -11.35 3.56 3.09
C LYS A 91 -9.89 3.45 2.65
N ALA A 92 -9.63 3.44 1.35
CA ALA A 92 -8.28 3.40 0.82
C ALA A 92 -7.47 4.64 1.20
N LEU A 93 -8.06 5.82 1.10
CA LEU A 93 -7.43 7.08 1.52
C LEU A 93 -7.20 7.13 3.04
N GLU A 94 -8.12 6.61 3.83
CA GLU A 94 -7.95 6.48 5.28
C GLU A 94 -6.73 5.63 5.62
N ARG A 95 -6.59 4.46 4.98
CA ARG A 95 -5.43 3.58 5.18
C ARG A 95 -4.13 4.23 4.71
N ALA A 96 -4.13 4.87 3.55
CA ALA A 96 -2.98 5.60 3.05
C ALA A 96 -2.55 6.72 4.03
N ALA A 97 -3.51 7.47 4.56
CA ALA A 97 -3.24 8.51 5.56
C ALA A 97 -2.65 7.93 6.85
N THR A 98 -3.15 6.78 7.32
CA THR A 98 -2.62 6.09 8.51
C THR A 98 -1.15 5.70 8.32
N LEU A 99 -0.74 5.30 7.11
CA LEU A 99 0.66 5.01 6.78
C LEU A 99 1.54 6.26 6.62
N GLY A 100 0.94 7.43 6.48
CA GLY A 100 1.67 8.68 6.19
C GLY A 100 2.03 8.86 4.72
N VAL A 101 1.28 8.22 3.82
CA VAL A 101 1.49 8.31 2.37
C VAL A 101 1.25 9.73 1.87
N LYS A 102 2.14 10.20 1.01
CA LYS A 102 2.11 11.55 0.44
C LYS A 102 1.66 11.57 -1.03
N SER A 103 1.80 10.43 -1.70
CA SER A 103 1.49 10.30 -3.13
C SER A 103 0.91 8.91 -3.46
N ILE A 104 -0.09 8.90 -4.32
CA ILE A 104 -0.71 7.67 -4.84
C ILE A 104 -0.75 7.76 -6.36
#